data_2cc83168b61e045040343f032ff32289
#
_entry.id   2cc83168b61e045040343f032ff32289
#
_cell.length_a   1.000
_cell.length_b   1.000
_cell.length_c   1.000
_cell.angle_alpha   90.00
_cell.angle_beta   90.00
_cell.angle_gamma   90.00
#
_symmetry.space_group_name_H-M   'P 1'
#
loop_
_entity.id
_entity.type
_entity.pdbx_description
1 polymer ?
#
loop_
_entity_poly.entity_id
_entity_poly.type
_entity_poly.pdbx_seq_one_letter_code
_entity_poly.pdbx_strand_id
1 'polypeptide(L)'
;MSENTKFHSGFITIVGRPNVGKSSLTNRILGEERVIVSNVAGTTRDAIDTRFTAPDGNDYVLIDTAGIRRKRAIEEESIERYSIVRALAAVRRCDVALIVINAEDGVTEQDTKVAGYVHDEGKAAVIVVNKWDALEK
;
A
#
# COMPACT_ATOMS: atom_id res chain seq x y z
N MET A 1 7.94 -23.46 -19.15
CA MET A 1 7.87 -22.78 -19.62
C MET A 1 7.69 -21.38 -19.47
N SER A 2 8.20 -20.72 -20.06
CA SER A 2 8.31 -19.32 -19.89
C SER A 2 7.05 -18.55 -20.04
N GLU A 3 6.10 -19.09 -20.69
CA GLU A 3 4.90 -18.33 -20.89
C GLU A 3 4.20 -17.99 -19.62
N ASN A 4 4.43 -18.74 -18.59
CA ASN A 4 3.78 -18.47 -17.33
C ASN A 4 4.22 -17.19 -16.70
N THR A 5 5.40 -16.75 -17.01
CA THR A 5 5.95 -15.60 -16.32
C THR A 5 5.41 -14.29 -16.85
N LYS A 6 4.73 -14.32 -18.00
CA LYS A 6 4.27 -13.10 -18.56
C LYS A 6 3.20 -12.39 -17.80
N PHE A 7 2.43 -13.09 -17.04
CA PHE A 7 1.28 -12.49 -16.44
C PHE A 7 1.30 -12.45 -14.95
N HIS A 8 2.45 -12.39 -14.38
CA HIS A 8 2.53 -12.25 -12.96
C HIS A 8 2.37 -10.80 -12.59
N SER A 9 1.17 -10.46 -12.16
CA SER A 9 0.96 -9.15 -11.60
C SER A 9 1.29 -9.24 -10.13
N GLY A 10 2.17 -8.40 -9.66
CA GLY A 10 2.47 -8.34 -8.24
C GLY A 10 1.37 -7.62 -7.50
N PHE A 11 0.92 -8.17 -6.39
CA PHE A 11 -0.07 -7.52 -5.56
C PHE A 11 0.63 -6.82 -4.41
N ILE A 12 0.45 -5.52 -4.33
CA ILE A 12 1.13 -4.66 -3.36
C ILE A 12 0.11 -4.01 -2.47
N THR A 13 0.32 -4.03 -1.17
CA THR A 13 -0.50 -3.27 -0.26
C THR A 13 0.35 -2.24 0.46
N ILE A 14 -0.25 -1.13 0.84
CA ILE A 14 0.41 -0.08 1.60
C ILE A 14 -0.24 -0.06 2.97
N VAL A 15 0.51 -0.35 3.99
CA VAL A 15 -0.01 -0.41 5.35
C VAL A 15 0.80 0.49 6.27
N GLY A 16 0.20 0.85 7.38
CA GLY A 16 0.83 1.71 8.36
C GLY A 16 -0.23 2.29 9.26
N ARG A 17 0.21 2.89 10.35
CA ARG A 17 -0.72 3.53 11.27
C ARG A 17 -1.31 4.78 10.64
N PRO A 18 -2.36 5.36 11.22
CA PRO A 18 -2.96 6.56 10.65
C PRO A 18 -1.96 7.72 10.57
N ASN A 19 -2.14 8.54 9.58
CA ASN A 19 -1.37 9.78 9.39
C ASN A 19 0.13 9.63 9.08
N VAL A 20 0.54 8.47 8.62
CA VAL A 20 1.93 8.30 8.15
C VAL A 20 2.11 8.70 6.69
N GLY A 21 1.01 9.04 6.00
CA GLY A 21 1.08 9.50 4.61
C GLY A 21 0.85 8.44 3.56
N LYS A 22 0.05 7.42 3.89
CA LYS A 22 -0.24 6.35 2.92
C LYS A 22 -0.93 6.86 1.68
N SER A 23 -1.86 7.78 1.85
CA SER A 23 -2.60 8.35 0.72
C SER A 23 -1.68 9.14 -0.20
N SER A 24 -0.79 9.95 0.38
CA SER A 24 0.17 10.72 -0.38
C SER A 24 1.13 9.81 -1.14
N LEU A 25 1.59 8.76 -0.50
CA LEU A 25 2.48 7.81 -1.14
C LEU A 25 1.78 7.11 -2.29
N THR A 26 0.54 6.70 -2.09
CA THR A 26 -0.25 6.05 -3.13
C THR A 26 -0.39 6.96 -4.34
N ASN A 27 -0.75 8.22 -4.11
CA ASN A 27 -0.91 9.18 -5.19
C ASN A 27 0.41 9.43 -5.90
N ARG A 28 1.50 9.42 -5.16
CA ARG A 28 2.80 9.65 -5.74
C ARG A 28 3.24 8.49 -6.63
N ILE A 29 2.99 7.28 -6.20
CA ILE A 29 3.32 6.11 -7.00
C ILE A 29 2.51 6.10 -8.29
N LEU A 30 1.21 6.33 -8.19
CA LEU A 30 0.33 6.28 -9.36
C LEU A 30 0.47 7.51 -10.24
N GLY A 31 1.01 8.59 -9.71
CA GLY A 31 1.18 9.83 -10.45
C GLY A 31 2.54 9.98 -11.12
N GLU A 32 3.42 9.01 -10.97
CA GLU A 32 4.73 9.08 -11.63
C GLU A 32 4.55 9.15 -13.14
N GLU A 33 5.35 9.96 -13.78
CA GLU A 33 5.22 10.22 -15.20
C GLU A 33 5.27 8.97 -16.07
N ARG A 34 6.06 8.01 -15.70
CA ARG A 34 6.24 6.80 -16.50
C ARG A 34 5.38 5.63 -16.05
N VAL A 35 4.48 5.87 -15.10
CA VAL A 35 3.56 4.86 -14.62
C VAL A 35 2.24 4.98 -15.38
N ILE A 36 1.73 3.86 -15.85
CA ILE A 36 0.47 3.85 -16.58
C ILE A 36 -0.59 3.16 -15.74
N VAL A 37 -1.63 3.92 -15.37
CA VAL A 37 -2.72 3.40 -14.58
C VAL A 37 -3.79 2.87 -15.51
N SER A 38 -4.25 1.64 -15.28
CA SER A 38 -5.29 1.06 -16.09
C SER A 38 -6.67 1.49 -15.57
N ASN A 39 -7.45 2.09 -16.47
CA ASN A 39 -8.81 2.50 -16.13
C ASN A 39 -9.85 1.68 -16.87
N VAL A 40 -9.41 0.59 -17.47
CA VAL A 40 -10.32 -0.24 -18.25
C VAL A 40 -11.17 -1.08 -17.29
N ALA A 41 -12.49 -1.01 -17.50
CA ALA A 41 -13.41 -1.75 -16.65
C ALA A 41 -13.12 -3.25 -16.74
N GLY A 42 -13.12 -3.91 -15.60
CA GLY A 42 -12.88 -5.34 -15.58
C GLY A 42 -11.42 -5.75 -15.52
N THR A 43 -10.50 -4.80 -15.50
CA THR A 43 -9.09 -5.15 -15.43
C THR A 43 -8.65 -5.55 -14.03
N THR A 44 -9.40 -5.13 -13.01
CA THR A 44 -9.16 -5.60 -11.65
C THR A 44 -10.40 -6.32 -11.18
N ARG A 45 -10.21 -7.31 -10.34
CA ARG A 45 -11.30 -8.06 -9.82
C ARG A 45 -12.14 -7.22 -8.88
N ASP A 46 -11.47 -6.37 -8.14
CA ASP A 46 -12.08 -5.52 -7.15
C ASP A 46 -12.01 -4.09 -7.61
N ALA A 47 -13.12 -3.39 -7.59
CA ALA A 47 -13.15 -1.99 -8.01
C ALA A 47 -12.35 -1.08 -7.08
N ILE A 48 -12.04 -1.55 -5.87
CA ILE A 48 -11.26 -0.77 -4.91
C ILE A 48 -9.75 -0.89 -5.12
N ASP A 49 -9.33 -1.82 -5.97
CA ASP A 49 -7.91 -2.00 -6.28
C ASP A 49 -7.55 -1.20 -7.53
N THR A 50 -6.28 -0.86 -7.68
CA THR A 50 -5.80 -0.13 -8.84
C THR A 50 -4.67 -0.89 -9.52
N ARG A 51 -4.83 -1.19 -10.79
CA ARG A 51 -3.80 -1.84 -11.58
C ARG A 51 -2.97 -0.79 -12.29
N PHE A 52 -1.66 -0.97 -12.30
CA PHE A 52 -0.77 -0.04 -12.99
C PHE A 52 0.43 -0.78 -13.55
N THR A 53 1.06 -0.16 -14.55
CA THR A 53 2.29 -0.67 -15.16
C THR A 53 3.42 0.24 -14.74
N ALA A 54 4.45 -0.32 -14.12
CA ALA A 54 5.58 0.44 -13.63
C ALA A 54 6.55 0.77 -14.77
N PRO A 55 7.48 1.68 -14.55
CA PRO A 55 8.46 2.04 -15.59
C PRO A 55 9.30 0.86 -16.09
N ASP A 56 9.44 -0.19 -15.28
CA ASP A 56 10.18 -1.38 -15.69
C ASP A 56 9.36 -2.29 -16.62
N GLY A 57 8.13 -1.92 -16.93
CA GLY A 57 7.26 -2.68 -17.81
C GLY A 57 6.43 -3.75 -17.12
N ASN A 58 6.61 -3.94 -15.83
CA ASN A 58 5.85 -4.94 -15.10
C ASN A 58 4.53 -4.38 -14.61
N ASP A 59 3.54 -5.25 -14.53
CA ASP A 59 2.22 -4.90 -14.04
C ASP A 59 2.09 -5.20 -12.57
N TYR A 60 1.42 -4.29 -11.85
CA TYR A 60 1.18 -4.44 -10.43
C TYR A 60 -0.25 -4.05 -10.09
N VAL A 61 -0.72 -4.51 -8.95
CA VAL A 61 -2.03 -4.12 -8.44
C VAL A 61 -1.84 -3.57 -7.04
N LEU A 62 -2.26 -2.32 -6.84
CA LEU A 62 -2.29 -1.73 -5.51
C LEU A 62 -3.62 -2.08 -4.87
N ILE A 63 -3.56 -2.79 -3.77
CA ILE A 63 -4.75 -3.30 -3.11
C ILE A 63 -5.40 -2.20 -2.28
N ASP A 64 -6.71 -2.11 -2.39
CA ASP A 64 -7.54 -1.24 -1.55
C ASP A 64 -7.18 0.24 -1.62
N THR A 65 -6.84 0.71 -2.81
CA THR A 65 -6.51 2.13 -2.98
C THR A 65 -7.69 3.03 -2.65
N ALA A 66 -8.91 2.59 -2.96
CA ALA A 66 -10.09 3.38 -2.64
C ALA A 66 -10.24 3.56 -1.13
N GLY A 67 -9.95 2.51 -0.36
CA GLY A 67 -10.00 2.60 1.09
C GLY A 67 -8.96 3.55 1.65
N ILE A 68 -7.76 3.51 1.10
CA ILE A 68 -6.69 4.40 1.53
C ILE A 68 -7.07 5.86 1.28
N ARG A 69 -7.60 6.14 0.10
CA ARG A 69 -7.96 7.51 -0.28
C ARG A 69 -9.17 8.06 0.44
N ARG A 70 -10.05 7.20 0.88
CA ARG A 70 -11.29 7.62 1.52
C ARG A 70 -11.19 7.95 2.99
N LYS A 71 -10.05 7.70 3.59
CA LYS A 71 -9.88 7.85 5.02
C LYS A 71 -10.20 9.21 5.58
N ARG A 72 -10.04 10.24 4.80
CA ARG A 72 -10.28 11.61 5.29
C ARG A 72 -11.70 11.90 5.68
N ALA A 73 -12.64 11.11 5.21
CA ALA A 73 -14.05 11.36 5.47
C ALA A 73 -14.57 10.63 6.71
N ILE A 74 -13.73 9.86 7.37
CA ILE A 74 -14.15 9.04 8.50
C ILE A 74 -13.56 9.59 9.79
N GLU A 75 -14.33 9.55 10.86
CA GLU A 75 -13.87 10.05 12.15
C GLU A 75 -12.75 9.23 12.73
N GLU A 76 -11.90 9.89 13.51
CA GLU A 76 -10.67 9.32 13.98
C GLU A 76 -10.77 7.96 14.66
N GLU A 77 -11.70 7.81 15.55
CA GLU A 77 -11.87 6.55 16.26
C GLU A 77 -12.25 5.40 15.34
N SER A 78 -13.14 5.69 14.42
CA SER A 78 -13.57 4.70 13.45
C SER A 78 -12.45 4.36 12.49
N ILE A 79 -11.62 5.35 12.16
CA ILE A 79 -10.50 5.16 11.25
C ILE A 79 -9.53 4.11 11.80
N GLU A 80 -9.24 4.19 13.10
CA GLU A 80 -8.24 3.31 13.66
C GLU A 80 -8.67 1.85 13.62
N ARG A 81 -9.88 1.56 14.06
CA ARG A 81 -10.40 0.20 14.06
C ARG A 81 -10.54 -0.34 12.65
N TYR A 82 -11.05 0.47 11.76
CA TYR A 82 -11.24 0.10 10.39
C TYR A 82 -9.92 -0.19 9.71
N SER A 83 -8.90 0.59 10.02
CA SER A 83 -7.58 0.43 9.41
C SER A 83 -6.95 -0.91 9.73
N ILE A 84 -7.10 -1.39 10.96
CA ILE A 84 -6.53 -2.67 11.32
C ILE A 84 -7.17 -3.82 10.56
N VAL A 85 -8.50 -3.82 10.49
CA VAL A 85 -9.22 -4.88 9.79
C VAL A 85 -8.89 -4.88 8.30
N ARG A 86 -8.89 -3.69 7.70
CA ARG A 86 -8.59 -3.58 6.27
C ARG A 86 -7.15 -3.92 5.99
N ALA A 87 -6.24 -3.53 6.88
CA ALA A 87 -4.82 -3.84 6.70
C ALA A 87 -4.59 -5.35 6.72
N LEU A 88 -5.22 -6.03 7.65
CA LEU A 88 -5.09 -7.49 7.71
C LEU A 88 -5.62 -8.16 6.46
N ALA A 89 -6.78 -7.71 6.00
CA ALA A 89 -7.37 -8.27 4.79
C ALA A 89 -6.48 -8.04 3.57
N ALA A 90 -5.93 -6.83 3.46
CA ALA A 90 -5.05 -6.48 2.35
C ALA A 90 -3.74 -7.25 2.40
N VAL A 91 -3.19 -7.42 3.59
CA VAL A 91 -1.94 -8.17 3.75
C VAL A 91 -2.12 -9.61 3.29
N ARG A 92 -3.26 -10.21 3.58
CA ARG A 92 -3.52 -11.59 3.16
C ARG A 92 -3.59 -11.74 1.66
N ARG A 93 -3.99 -10.70 0.97
CA ARG A 93 -4.10 -10.72 -0.49
C ARG A 93 -2.83 -10.33 -1.22
N CYS A 94 -1.87 -9.72 -0.53
CA CYS A 94 -0.71 -9.14 -1.20
C CYS A 94 0.42 -10.14 -1.36
N ASP A 95 1.36 -9.78 -2.23
CA ASP A 95 2.64 -10.46 -2.35
C ASP A 95 3.69 -9.69 -1.58
N VAL A 96 3.58 -8.36 -1.60
CA VAL A 96 4.53 -7.47 -0.93
C VAL A 96 3.75 -6.41 -0.18
N ALA A 97 4.12 -6.16 1.06
CA ALA A 97 3.54 -5.08 1.84
C ALA A 97 4.55 -3.95 2.00
N LEU A 98 4.13 -2.74 1.67
CA LEU A 98 4.92 -1.54 1.92
C LEU A 98 4.49 -1.00 3.27
N ILE A 99 5.37 -1.08 4.25
CA ILE A 99 5.08 -0.64 5.61
C ILE A 99 5.59 0.79 5.75
N VAL A 100 4.67 1.74 5.90
CA VAL A 100 5.01 3.15 5.92
C VAL A 100 5.20 3.62 7.35
N ILE A 101 6.32 4.27 7.59
CA ILE A 101 6.69 4.81 8.89
C ILE A 101 6.89 6.31 8.73
N ASN A 102 6.45 7.08 9.72
CA ASN A 102 6.68 8.52 9.71
C ASN A 102 8.07 8.79 10.31
N ALA A 103 8.94 9.39 9.50
CA ALA A 103 10.32 9.64 9.93
C ALA A 103 10.40 10.51 11.19
N GLU A 104 9.46 11.44 11.34
CA GLU A 104 9.48 12.32 12.50
C GLU A 104 9.21 11.58 13.81
N ASP A 105 8.39 10.55 13.77
CA ASP A 105 8.02 9.81 14.96
C ASP A 105 8.96 8.64 15.24
N GLY A 106 9.71 8.23 14.23
CA GLY A 106 10.50 7.01 14.33
C GLY A 106 9.57 5.79 14.36
N VAL A 107 10.11 4.68 14.79
CA VAL A 107 9.33 3.44 14.88
C VAL A 107 8.54 3.43 16.17
N THR A 108 7.23 3.33 16.06
CA THR A 108 6.36 3.31 17.22
C THR A 108 5.90 1.88 17.52
N GLU A 109 5.28 1.70 18.67
CA GLU A 109 4.74 0.40 19.04
C GLU A 109 3.71 -0.08 18.02
N GLN A 110 2.90 0.83 17.52
CA GLN A 110 1.89 0.50 16.54
C GLN A 110 2.52 0.04 15.23
N ASP A 111 3.65 0.66 14.87
CA ASP A 111 4.40 0.23 13.67
C ASP A 111 4.88 -1.20 13.81
N THR A 112 5.35 -1.58 14.98
CA THR A 112 5.81 -2.94 15.19
C THR A 112 4.66 -3.94 15.11
N LYS A 113 3.47 -3.54 15.52
CA LYS A 113 2.31 -4.41 15.39
C LYS A 113 1.95 -4.64 13.93
N VAL A 114 2.00 -3.58 13.14
CA VAL A 114 1.71 -3.68 11.71
C VAL A 114 2.73 -4.61 11.04
N ALA A 115 4.00 -4.43 11.37
CA ALA A 115 5.06 -5.28 10.83
C ALA A 115 4.84 -6.74 11.24
N GLY A 116 4.38 -6.95 12.46
CA GLY A 116 4.07 -8.29 12.94
C GLY A 116 2.99 -8.98 12.13
N TYR A 117 1.97 -8.24 11.72
CA TYR A 117 0.91 -8.81 10.89
C TYR A 117 1.47 -9.29 9.55
N VAL A 118 2.34 -8.49 8.95
CA VAL A 118 2.96 -8.87 7.67
C VAL A 118 3.83 -10.11 7.85
N HIS A 119 4.61 -10.12 8.91
CA HIS A 119 5.48 -11.24 9.20
C HIS A 119 4.67 -12.53 9.42
N ASP A 120 3.62 -12.44 10.21
CA ASP A 120 2.80 -13.60 10.55
C ASP A 120 2.12 -14.19 9.32
N GLU A 121 1.81 -13.37 8.34
CA GLU A 121 1.21 -13.85 7.10
C GLU A 121 2.24 -14.34 6.09
N GLY A 122 3.51 -14.30 6.44
CA GLY A 122 4.57 -14.79 5.58
C GLY A 122 4.80 -13.98 4.31
N LYS A 123 4.47 -12.69 4.35
CA LYS A 123 4.59 -11.86 3.17
C LYS A 123 5.91 -11.10 3.15
N ALA A 124 6.37 -10.75 1.95
CA ALA A 124 7.53 -9.90 1.80
C ALA A 124 7.18 -8.49 2.27
N ALA A 125 8.14 -7.79 2.83
CA ALA A 125 7.91 -6.46 3.37
C ALA A 125 8.99 -5.49 2.91
N VAL A 126 8.58 -4.26 2.61
CA VAL A 126 9.48 -3.15 2.32
C VAL A 126 9.13 -2.05 3.30
N ILE A 127 10.13 -1.54 4.00
CA ILE A 127 9.90 -0.44 4.94
C ILE A 127 10.08 0.86 4.18
N VAL A 128 9.06 1.72 4.22
CA VAL A 128 9.09 3.02 3.57
C VAL A 128 9.12 4.08 4.66
N VAL A 129 10.21 4.84 4.74
CA VAL A 129 10.33 5.90 5.72
C VAL A 129 9.85 7.19 5.03
N ASN A 130 8.67 7.61 5.39
CA ASN A 130 8.03 8.74 4.75
C ASN A 130 8.23 10.02 5.56
N LYS A 131 8.05 11.16 4.91
CA LYS A 131 8.19 12.47 5.52
C LYS A 131 9.61 12.73 6.00
N TRP A 132 10.56 12.13 5.32
CA TRP A 132 11.98 12.28 5.65
C TRP A 132 12.42 13.74 5.57
N ASP A 133 11.86 14.47 4.62
CA ASP A 133 12.19 15.87 4.42
C ASP A 133 11.70 16.78 5.56
N ALA A 134 10.83 16.28 6.42
CA ALA A 134 10.37 17.04 7.57
C ALA A 134 11.35 16.99 8.73
N LEU A 135 12.37 16.13 8.65
CA LEU A 135 13.36 16.05 9.72
C LEU A 135 14.27 17.26 9.70
N GLU A 136 14.65 17.68 10.87
CA GLU A 136 15.59 18.77 11.00
C GLU A 136 16.93 18.28 10.56
N LYS A 137 17.66 19.08 9.87
CA LYS A 137 18.99 18.68 9.40
C LYS A 137 20.08 19.41 10.11
#